data_b661573157425ce5f9b9e07acc57ef3e
#
_entry.id   b661573157425ce5f9b9e07acc57ef3e
#
_cell.length_a   1.000
_cell.length_b   1.000
_cell.length_c   1.000
_cell.angle_alpha   90.00
_cell.angle_beta   90.00
_cell.angle_gamma   90.00
#
_symmetry.space_group_name_H-M   'P 1'
#
loop_
_entity.id
_entity.type
_entity.pdbx_description
1 polymer ?
#
loop_
_entity_poly.entity_id
_entity_poly.type
_entity_poly.pdbx_seq_one_letter_code
_entity_poly.pdbx_strand_id
1 'polypeptide(L)'
;VIDMKKLLCVFFCVMLAALSAVVFTGGKDTQKNYIKYVEFNVTKDALQNAVDLDIQTHDDDRHTDCITTLAYLGAKYGGDFTKYKYGDMTDFADKIKNGETVENLTKDMKYFNYYSQAYGAALSGIVGDYEKETSKGTEKDYGLCWFSPIAKSFPYSCYDDFGAVRTYGYTRPHLGHDLMAAAGPTRWGGGGGGRGG
;
A
#
# COMPACT_ATOMS: atom_id res chain seq x y z
N VAL A 1 -42.44 -22.18 -48.22
CA VAL A 1 -42.24 -20.77 -47.86
C VAL A 1 -42.02 -20.75 -46.36
N ILE A 2 -40.81 -20.46 -45.93
CA ILE A 2 -40.45 -20.34 -44.49
C ILE A 2 -41.12 -19.08 -43.94
N ASP A 3 -41.94 -19.26 -42.91
CA ASP A 3 -42.67 -18.17 -42.27
C ASP A 3 -41.66 -17.20 -41.63
N MET A 4 -41.56 -16.00 -42.17
CA MET A 4 -40.60 -14.97 -41.80
C MET A 4 -40.72 -14.59 -40.31
N LYS A 5 -41.91 -14.72 -39.71
CA LYS A 5 -42.13 -14.47 -38.28
C LYS A 5 -41.48 -15.56 -37.42
N LYS A 6 -41.48 -16.80 -37.85
CA LYS A 6 -40.82 -17.92 -37.15
C LYS A 6 -39.28 -17.78 -37.22
N LEU A 7 -38.75 -17.34 -38.38
CA LEU A 7 -37.35 -17.10 -38.57
C LEU A 7 -36.85 -15.95 -37.66
N LEU A 8 -37.65 -14.88 -37.56
CA LEU A 8 -37.33 -13.73 -36.68
C LEU A 8 -37.32 -14.12 -35.19
N CYS A 9 -38.31 -14.95 -34.75
CA CYS A 9 -38.33 -15.46 -33.37
C CYS A 9 -37.11 -16.32 -33.04
N VAL A 10 -36.69 -17.21 -33.94
CA VAL A 10 -35.50 -18.04 -33.74
C VAL A 10 -34.25 -17.18 -33.66
N PHE A 11 -34.11 -16.18 -34.53
CA PHE A 11 -32.99 -15.25 -34.49
C PHE A 11 -32.92 -14.46 -33.17
N PHE A 12 -34.07 -14.00 -32.67
CA PHE A 12 -34.16 -13.27 -31.40
C PHE A 12 -33.82 -14.18 -30.20
N CYS A 13 -34.27 -15.44 -30.20
CA CYS A 13 -33.89 -16.41 -29.15
C CYS A 13 -32.41 -16.76 -29.18
N VAL A 14 -31.78 -16.89 -30.35
CA VAL A 14 -30.33 -17.13 -30.46
C VAL A 14 -29.53 -15.92 -30.00
N MET A 15 -29.95 -14.69 -30.32
CA MET A 15 -29.31 -13.46 -29.82
C MET A 15 -29.45 -13.31 -28.31
N LEU A 16 -30.60 -13.62 -27.71
CA LEU A 16 -30.79 -13.63 -26.27
C LEU A 16 -29.94 -14.68 -25.57
N ALA A 17 -29.83 -15.87 -26.14
CA ALA A 17 -28.96 -16.94 -25.63
C ALA A 17 -27.46 -16.55 -25.72
N ALA A 18 -27.04 -15.88 -26.80
CA ALA A 18 -25.67 -15.38 -26.95
C ALA A 18 -25.37 -14.25 -25.96
N LEU A 19 -26.31 -13.31 -25.71
CA LEU A 19 -26.14 -12.26 -24.71
C LEU A 19 -26.04 -12.84 -23.28
N SER A 20 -26.86 -13.85 -22.95
CA SER A 20 -26.78 -14.50 -21.64
C SER A 20 -25.46 -15.26 -21.43
N ALA A 21 -24.90 -15.86 -22.48
CA ALA A 21 -23.58 -16.50 -22.42
C ALA A 21 -22.46 -15.50 -22.18
N VAL A 22 -22.51 -14.32 -22.79
CA VAL A 22 -21.50 -13.25 -22.57
C VAL A 22 -21.57 -12.69 -21.16
N VAL A 23 -22.77 -12.54 -20.58
CA VAL A 23 -22.92 -12.08 -19.18
C VAL A 23 -22.44 -13.14 -18.19
N PHE A 24 -22.61 -14.44 -18.51
CA PHE A 24 -22.17 -15.53 -17.62
C PHE A 24 -20.66 -15.84 -17.71
N THR A 25 -19.99 -15.48 -18.81
CA THR A 25 -18.53 -15.69 -18.97
C THR A 25 -17.68 -14.49 -18.50
N GLY A 26 -18.31 -13.34 -18.23
CA GLY A 26 -17.63 -12.11 -17.74
C GLY A 26 -17.24 -12.12 -16.27
N GLY A 27 -17.46 -13.20 -15.53
CA GLY A 27 -17.25 -13.31 -14.10
C GLY A 27 -16.30 -14.40 -13.64
N LYS A 28 -15.36 -14.87 -14.49
CA LYS A 28 -14.35 -15.86 -14.07
C LYS A 28 -13.02 -15.23 -13.72
N ASP A 29 -12.80 -15.13 -12.42
CA ASP A 29 -11.54 -15.36 -11.72
C ASP A 29 -10.37 -14.42 -12.01
N THR A 30 -10.49 -13.18 -11.58
CA THR A 30 -9.31 -12.41 -11.14
C THR A 30 -8.96 -12.64 -9.66
N GLN A 31 -9.66 -13.51 -8.94
CA GLN A 31 -9.47 -13.73 -7.50
C GLN A 31 -8.58 -14.91 -7.10
N LYS A 32 -7.98 -15.65 -8.05
CA LYS A 32 -7.23 -16.89 -7.71
C LYS A 32 -5.79 -16.70 -7.26
N ASN A 33 -5.25 -15.48 -7.20
CA ASN A 33 -3.87 -15.24 -6.81
C ASN A 33 -3.68 -14.18 -5.70
N TYR A 34 -4.72 -13.79 -4.99
CA TYR A 34 -4.55 -12.95 -3.82
C TYR A 34 -4.06 -13.82 -2.66
N ILE A 35 -2.85 -13.53 -2.18
CA ILE A 35 -2.42 -13.98 -0.87
C ILE A 35 -3.40 -13.36 0.13
N LYS A 36 -4.15 -14.20 0.83
CA LYS A 36 -5.29 -13.78 1.66
C LYS A 36 -4.89 -12.91 2.86
N TYR A 37 -3.61 -12.89 3.20
CA TYR A 37 -3.04 -12.08 4.27
C TYR A 37 -1.65 -11.62 3.87
N VAL A 38 -1.43 -10.31 3.81
CA VAL A 38 -0.09 -9.73 3.80
C VAL A 38 0.31 -9.52 5.25
N GLU A 39 1.28 -10.30 5.69
CA GLU A 39 2.02 -9.93 6.88
C GLU A 39 2.97 -8.80 6.50
N PHE A 40 2.85 -7.67 7.19
CA PHE A 40 3.80 -6.57 7.04
C PHE A 40 5.08 -6.93 7.81
N ASN A 41 5.91 -7.77 7.20
CA ASN A 41 7.14 -8.30 7.80
C ASN A 41 8.37 -7.45 7.45
N VAL A 42 8.18 -6.20 7.06
CA VAL A 42 9.28 -5.28 6.77
C VAL A 42 10.03 -5.00 8.08
N THR A 43 11.32 -5.31 8.12
CA THR A 43 12.14 -5.01 9.29
C THR A 43 12.33 -3.50 9.44
N LYS A 44 12.58 -3.05 10.68
CA LYS A 44 12.86 -1.66 10.98
C LYS A 44 13.95 -1.08 10.08
N ASP A 45 15.05 -1.82 9.94
CA ASP A 45 16.21 -1.35 9.15
C ASP A 45 15.86 -1.21 7.66
N ALA A 46 15.09 -2.17 7.10
CA ALA A 46 14.65 -2.08 5.71
C ALA A 46 13.72 -0.88 5.48
N LEU A 47 12.78 -0.64 6.40
CA LEU A 47 11.86 0.50 6.32
C LEU A 47 12.62 1.82 6.45
N GLN A 48 13.48 1.95 7.46
CA GLN A 48 14.25 3.18 7.69
C GLN A 48 15.14 3.50 6.48
N ASN A 49 15.89 2.51 5.98
CA ASN A 49 16.77 2.74 4.84
C ASN A 49 16.01 3.07 3.56
N ALA A 50 14.81 2.49 3.34
CA ALA A 50 13.98 2.82 2.18
C ALA A 50 13.42 4.25 2.25
N VAL A 51 13.00 4.68 3.44
CA VAL A 51 12.55 6.06 3.69
C VAL A 51 13.71 7.05 3.53
N ASP A 52 14.88 6.73 4.09
CA ASP A 52 16.07 7.59 3.96
C ASP A 52 16.50 7.73 2.50
N LEU A 53 16.44 6.65 1.71
CA LEU A 53 16.72 6.65 0.28
C LEU A 53 15.74 7.52 -0.50
N ASP A 54 14.45 7.39 -0.22
CA ASP A 54 13.37 8.19 -0.81
C ASP A 54 13.64 9.69 -0.59
N ILE A 55 13.87 10.08 0.67
CA ILE A 55 14.15 11.48 1.03
C ILE A 55 15.45 11.99 0.38
N GLN A 56 16.51 11.18 0.37
CA GLN A 56 17.81 11.57 -0.20
C GLN A 56 17.78 11.72 -1.72
N THR A 57 16.92 10.97 -2.42
CA THR A 57 16.84 10.99 -3.87
C THR A 57 15.69 11.84 -4.41
N HIS A 58 14.95 12.53 -3.54
CA HIS A 58 13.77 13.31 -3.91
C HIS A 58 14.01 14.30 -5.05
N ASP A 59 15.14 15.02 -4.99
CA ASP A 59 15.50 16.02 -6.00
C ASP A 59 16.23 15.44 -7.22
N ASP A 60 16.47 14.12 -7.24
CA ASP A 60 17.12 13.46 -8.39
C ASP A 60 16.13 13.31 -9.55
N ASP A 61 16.61 13.46 -10.79
CA ASP A 61 15.80 13.25 -12.03
C ASP A 61 15.14 11.86 -12.06
N ARG A 62 15.68 10.91 -11.32
CA ARG A 62 15.24 9.53 -11.22
C ARG A 62 15.10 9.14 -9.75
N HIS A 63 14.09 9.70 -9.14
CA HIS A 63 13.70 9.42 -7.77
C HIS A 63 13.19 7.98 -7.59
N THR A 64 13.47 7.39 -6.44
CA THR A 64 13.02 6.05 -6.08
C THR A 64 12.26 6.10 -4.77
N ASP A 65 10.92 6.05 -4.85
CA ASP A 65 10.07 6.10 -3.65
C ASP A 65 10.20 4.86 -2.76
N CYS A 66 9.96 5.03 -1.47
CA CYS A 66 10.13 3.98 -0.46
C CYS A 66 9.17 2.79 -0.67
N ILE A 67 7.94 3.04 -1.16
CA ILE A 67 6.94 1.97 -1.40
C ILE A 67 7.41 1.06 -2.53
N THR A 68 7.84 1.63 -3.65
CA THR A 68 8.39 0.91 -4.80
C THR A 68 9.65 0.12 -4.42
N THR A 69 10.53 0.74 -3.66
CA THR A 69 11.75 0.10 -3.13
C THR A 69 11.42 -1.13 -2.27
N LEU A 70 10.53 -0.96 -1.29
CA LEU A 70 10.10 -2.06 -0.42
C LEU A 70 9.35 -3.14 -1.18
N ALA A 71 8.52 -2.77 -2.18
CA ALA A 71 7.82 -3.73 -3.01
C ALA A 71 8.77 -4.60 -3.85
N TYR A 72 9.83 -3.99 -4.40
CA TYR A 72 10.90 -4.72 -5.09
C TYR A 72 11.59 -5.70 -4.15
N LEU A 73 12.00 -5.26 -2.96
CA LEU A 73 12.64 -6.11 -1.96
C LEU A 73 11.70 -7.21 -1.46
N GLY A 74 10.42 -6.88 -1.20
CA GLY A 74 9.40 -7.84 -0.84
C GLY A 74 9.22 -8.95 -1.89
N ALA A 75 9.16 -8.56 -3.17
CA ALA A 75 9.08 -9.52 -4.26
C ALA A 75 10.37 -10.36 -4.39
N LYS A 76 11.54 -9.75 -4.20
CA LYS A 76 12.84 -10.43 -4.24
C LYS A 76 13.00 -11.47 -3.13
N TYR A 77 12.53 -11.17 -1.93
CA TYR A 77 12.67 -12.04 -0.76
C TYR A 77 11.47 -12.97 -0.50
N GLY A 78 10.40 -12.81 -1.29
CA GLY A 78 9.14 -13.53 -1.05
C GLY A 78 8.45 -13.11 0.25
N GLY A 79 8.61 -11.84 0.65
CA GLY A 79 8.08 -11.26 1.88
C GLY A 79 8.90 -11.50 3.14
N ASP A 80 9.99 -12.27 3.05
CA ASP A 80 10.86 -12.59 4.18
C ASP A 80 12.00 -11.57 4.33
N PHE A 81 11.76 -10.48 5.02
CA PHE A 81 12.72 -9.42 5.27
C PHE A 81 13.84 -9.78 6.27
N THR A 82 13.83 -10.99 6.84
CA THR A 82 15.02 -11.49 7.57
C THR A 82 16.22 -11.66 6.63
N LYS A 83 15.95 -11.76 5.32
CA LYS A 83 16.96 -11.85 4.24
C LYS A 83 17.44 -10.49 3.75
N TYR A 84 16.92 -9.40 4.31
CA TYR A 84 17.25 -8.05 3.86
C TYR A 84 18.76 -7.79 3.86
N LYS A 85 19.23 -7.20 2.77
CA LYS A 85 20.59 -6.71 2.62
C LYS A 85 20.54 -5.29 2.06
N TYR A 86 21.24 -4.38 2.70
CA TYR A 86 21.33 -2.98 2.25
C TYR A 86 21.81 -2.88 0.79
N GLY A 87 22.79 -3.70 0.39
CA GLY A 87 23.30 -3.74 -0.98
C GLY A 87 22.24 -4.08 -2.03
N ASP A 88 21.24 -4.89 -1.71
CA ASP A 88 20.16 -5.20 -2.65
C ASP A 88 19.26 -3.98 -2.92
N MET A 89 19.10 -3.10 -1.95
CA MET A 89 18.36 -1.86 -2.08
C MET A 89 19.16 -0.82 -2.88
N THR A 90 20.43 -0.64 -2.56
CA THR A 90 21.30 0.30 -3.30
C THR A 90 21.49 -0.14 -4.74
N ASP A 91 21.66 -1.44 -5.01
CA ASP A 91 21.72 -1.99 -6.37
C ASP A 91 20.45 -1.67 -7.19
N PHE A 92 19.27 -1.74 -6.55
CA PHE A 92 18.01 -1.36 -7.19
C PHE A 92 17.99 0.13 -7.53
N ALA A 93 18.31 0.99 -6.56
CA ALA A 93 18.35 2.44 -6.75
C ALA A 93 19.38 2.85 -7.82
N ASP A 94 20.56 2.25 -7.81
CA ASP A 94 21.62 2.51 -8.80
C ASP A 94 21.18 2.13 -10.23
N LYS A 95 20.44 1.04 -10.40
CA LYS A 95 19.88 0.66 -11.69
C LYS A 95 18.88 1.70 -12.19
N ILE A 96 17.97 2.17 -11.33
CA ILE A 96 17.03 3.24 -11.67
C ILE A 96 17.79 4.51 -12.06
N LYS A 97 18.78 4.91 -11.25
CA LYS A 97 19.63 6.07 -11.52
C LYS A 97 20.38 5.96 -12.86
N ASN A 98 20.82 4.77 -13.22
CA ASN A 98 21.52 4.48 -14.49
C ASN A 98 20.58 4.30 -15.68
N GLY A 99 19.27 4.48 -15.52
CA GLY A 99 18.32 4.53 -16.64
C GLY A 99 17.43 3.32 -16.79
N GLU A 100 17.52 2.33 -15.93
CA GLU A 100 16.56 1.23 -15.91
C GLU A 100 15.20 1.72 -15.42
N THR A 101 14.13 1.06 -15.86
CA THR A 101 12.78 1.36 -15.38
C THR A 101 12.32 0.29 -14.37
N VAL A 102 11.43 0.70 -13.47
CA VAL A 102 10.83 -0.22 -12.49
C VAL A 102 10.16 -1.40 -13.22
N GLU A 103 9.46 -1.14 -14.33
CA GLU A 103 8.79 -2.16 -15.12
C GLU A 103 9.78 -3.22 -15.64
N ASN A 104 10.93 -2.78 -16.17
CA ASN A 104 11.96 -3.69 -16.67
C ASN A 104 12.57 -4.54 -15.54
N LEU A 105 12.84 -3.91 -14.40
CA LEU A 105 13.44 -4.60 -13.25
C LEU A 105 12.48 -5.58 -12.57
N THR A 106 11.16 -5.37 -12.72
CA THR A 106 10.15 -6.15 -12.01
C THR A 106 9.31 -7.05 -12.92
N LYS A 107 9.51 -7.02 -14.24
CA LYS A 107 8.71 -7.78 -15.24
C LYS A 107 8.59 -9.27 -14.94
N ASP A 108 9.65 -9.87 -14.41
CA ASP A 108 9.69 -11.30 -14.08
C ASP A 108 9.38 -11.58 -12.59
N MET A 109 9.02 -10.54 -11.83
CA MET A 109 8.70 -10.64 -10.40
C MET A 109 7.18 -10.82 -10.21
N LYS A 110 6.74 -12.08 -10.14
CA LYS A 110 5.31 -12.47 -10.03
C LYS A 110 4.52 -11.69 -8.97
N TYR A 111 5.13 -11.34 -7.85
CA TYR A 111 4.46 -10.74 -6.70
C TYR A 111 4.74 -9.25 -6.49
N PHE A 112 5.46 -8.59 -7.42
CA PHE A 112 5.79 -7.17 -7.28
C PHE A 112 4.54 -6.29 -7.13
N ASN A 113 3.57 -6.42 -8.04
CA ASN A 113 2.33 -5.62 -7.99
C ASN A 113 1.54 -5.85 -6.70
N TYR A 114 1.58 -7.07 -6.18
CA TYR A 114 0.94 -7.41 -4.92
C TYR A 114 1.59 -6.66 -3.75
N TYR A 115 2.93 -6.71 -3.60
CA TYR A 115 3.63 -5.97 -2.56
C TYR A 115 3.50 -4.46 -2.74
N SER A 116 3.53 -3.95 -3.96
CA SER A 116 3.32 -2.53 -4.27
C SER A 116 1.95 -2.03 -3.76
N GLN A 117 0.89 -2.78 -4.03
CA GLN A 117 -0.45 -2.44 -3.52
C GLN A 117 -0.55 -2.54 -2.00
N ALA A 118 0.02 -3.60 -1.42
CA ALA A 118 -0.03 -3.84 0.01
C ALA A 118 0.75 -2.78 0.81
N TYR A 119 1.97 -2.49 0.38
CA TYR A 119 2.80 -1.47 1.04
C TYR A 119 2.29 -0.07 0.74
N GLY A 120 1.74 0.18 -0.47
CA GLY A 120 1.03 1.41 -0.79
C GLY A 120 -0.14 1.67 0.16
N ALA A 121 -0.96 0.65 0.44
CA ALA A 121 -2.05 0.78 1.38
C ALA A 121 -1.61 1.06 2.83
N ALA A 122 -0.44 0.53 3.24
CA ALA A 122 0.08 0.69 4.60
C ALA A 122 0.89 1.98 4.79
N LEU A 123 1.66 2.40 3.77
CA LEU A 123 2.69 3.45 3.88
C LEU A 123 2.38 4.71 3.08
N SER A 124 1.28 4.75 2.30
CA SER A 124 0.94 5.91 1.50
C SER A 124 0.82 7.17 2.37
N GLY A 125 1.54 8.21 1.99
CA GLY A 125 1.58 9.49 2.71
C GLY A 125 2.51 9.54 3.92
N ILE A 126 3.30 8.47 4.18
CA ILE A 126 4.31 8.50 5.25
C ILE A 126 5.52 9.38 4.89
N VAL A 127 5.84 9.47 3.60
CA VAL A 127 6.83 10.37 3.03
C VAL A 127 6.14 11.27 2.01
N GLY A 128 6.49 12.55 1.98
CA GLY A 128 5.91 13.52 1.06
C GLY A 128 6.25 14.96 1.42
N ASP A 129 5.64 15.88 0.68
CA ASP A 129 5.75 17.31 0.94
C ASP A 129 5.00 17.69 2.21
N TYR A 130 5.63 18.52 3.03
CA TYR A 130 5.01 19.13 4.20
C TYR A 130 5.44 20.58 4.38
N GLU A 131 4.65 21.33 5.12
CA GLU A 131 4.96 22.70 5.47
C GLU A 131 5.55 22.77 6.87
N LYS A 132 6.70 23.44 6.99
CA LYS A 132 7.44 23.64 8.23
C LYS A 132 7.45 25.12 8.59
N GLU A 133 6.97 25.43 9.79
CA GLU A 133 7.11 26.79 10.32
C GLU A 133 8.54 27.05 10.79
N THR A 134 9.12 28.12 10.27
CA THR A 134 10.45 28.58 10.63
C THR A 134 10.37 30.01 11.17
N SER A 135 11.48 30.51 11.76
CA SER A 135 11.56 31.91 12.19
C SER A 135 11.42 32.92 11.06
N LYS A 136 11.50 32.50 9.80
CA LYS A 136 11.39 33.34 8.59
C LYS A 136 10.06 33.19 7.84
N GLY A 137 9.16 32.31 8.33
CA GLY A 137 7.88 31.99 7.70
C GLY A 137 7.72 30.50 7.43
N THR A 138 6.74 30.16 6.62
CA THR A 138 6.46 28.76 6.24
C THR A 138 7.35 28.37 5.07
N GLU A 139 8.05 27.28 5.20
CA GLU A 139 8.90 26.66 4.15
C GLU A 139 8.33 25.29 3.79
N LYS A 140 8.39 24.93 2.50
CA LYS A 140 8.08 23.57 2.06
C LYS A 140 9.31 22.70 2.22
N ASP A 141 9.09 21.48 2.68
CA ASP A 141 10.15 20.49 2.89
C ASP A 141 9.60 19.12 2.44
N TYR A 142 10.48 18.19 2.13
CA TYR A 142 10.12 16.81 1.77
C TYR A 142 10.69 15.85 2.79
N GLY A 143 9.88 14.92 3.28
CA GLY A 143 10.34 13.98 4.29
C GLY A 143 9.20 13.23 4.96
N LEU A 144 9.44 12.79 6.19
CA LEU A 144 8.44 12.07 6.97
C LEU A 144 7.26 12.96 7.37
N CYS A 145 6.08 12.60 6.88
CA CYS A 145 4.78 13.23 7.19
C CYS A 145 4.10 12.54 8.37
N TRP A 146 4.82 12.32 9.46
CA TRP A 146 4.30 11.62 10.62
C TRP A 146 3.81 12.57 11.68
N PHE A 147 2.56 12.38 12.12
CA PHE A 147 1.99 13.11 13.25
C PHE A 147 1.57 12.13 14.34
N SER A 148 1.94 12.44 15.59
CA SER A 148 1.43 11.65 16.72
C SER A 148 -0.08 11.75 16.81
N PRO A 149 -0.81 10.64 16.95
CA PRO A 149 -2.28 10.65 17.13
C PRO A 149 -2.70 11.26 18.46
N ILE A 150 -1.73 11.50 19.37
CA ILE A 150 -1.97 12.10 20.69
C ILE A 150 -1.17 13.41 20.77
N ALA A 151 -1.82 14.48 21.21
CA ALA A 151 -1.20 15.79 21.33
C ALA A 151 0.03 15.75 22.25
N LYS A 152 1.08 16.50 21.91
CA LYS A 152 2.40 16.46 22.55
C LYS A 152 2.39 16.67 24.07
N SER A 153 1.39 17.37 24.61
CA SER A 153 1.25 17.66 26.05
C SER A 153 0.56 16.57 26.88
N PHE A 154 0.03 15.54 26.20
CA PHE A 154 -0.71 14.47 26.90
C PHE A 154 0.17 13.24 27.07
N PRO A 155 0.32 12.72 28.30
CA PRO A 155 1.05 11.50 28.55
C PRO A 155 0.26 10.30 28.03
N TYR A 156 0.96 9.36 27.42
CA TYR A 156 0.43 8.07 26.98
C TYR A 156 1.47 6.96 27.14
N SER A 157 1.00 5.74 27.23
CA SER A 157 1.83 4.55 27.19
C SER A 157 1.59 3.81 25.89
N CYS A 158 2.65 3.34 25.25
CA CYS A 158 2.59 2.51 24.06
C CYS A 158 2.78 1.05 24.47
N TYR A 159 1.86 0.19 24.06
CA TYR A 159 1.99 -1.25 24.21
C TYR A 159 2.47 -1.82 22.87
N ASP A 160 3.61 -2.51 22.92
CA ASP A 160 4.15 -3.25 21.77
C ASP A 160 3.44 -4.61 21.68
N ASP A 161 2.22 -4.58 21.20
CA ASP A 161 1.36 -5.75 21.05
C ASP A 161 1.03 -6.04 19.57
N PHE A 162 1.82 -5.54 18.64
CA PHE A 162 1.71 -5.88 17.23
C PHE A 162 1.88 -7.40 17.04
N GLY A 163 0.93 -8.01 16.34
CA GLY A 163 0.91 -9.46 16.13
C GLY A 163 0.36 -10.28 17.30
N ALA A 164 0.07 -9.66 18.46
CA ALA A 164 -0.54 -10.36 19.58
C ALA A 164 -1.90 -10.97 19.19
N VAL A 165 -2.19 -12.17 19.70
CA VAL A 165 -3.42 -12.88 19.39
C VAL A 165 -4.62 -12.17 20.05
N ARG A 166 -5.62 -11.81 19.26
CA ARG A 166 -6.89 -11.22 19.70
C ARG A 166 -8.04 -12.18 19.39
N THR A 167 -8.94 -12.38 20.36
CA THR A 167 -10.10 -13.28 20.24
C THR A 167 -11.41 -12.50 20.43
N TYR A 168 -11.91 -11.89 19.36
CA TYR A 168 -13.22 -11.25 19.30
C TYR A 168 -14.09 -12.00 18.28
N GLY A 169 -14.66 -13.14 18.70
CA GLY A 169 -15.47 -13.99 17.85
C GLY A 169 -14.68 -14.92 16.92
N TYR A 170 -13.47 -14.53 16.51
CA TYR A 170 -12.49 -15.34 15.78
C TYR A 170 -11.07 -14.91 16.15
N THR A 171 -10.14 -15.81 16.00
CA THR A 171 -8.72 -15.55 16.30
C THR A 171 -8.09 -14.76 15.17
N ARG A 172 -7.44 -13.64 15.49
CA ARG A 172 -6.72 -12.80 14.54
C ARG A 172 -5.49 -12.16 15.20
N PRO A 173 -4.42 -11.86 14.45
CA PRO A 173 -3.34 -11.05 14.96
C PRO A 173 -3.80 -9.58 15.13
N HIS A 174 -3.26 -8.91 16.12
CA HIS A 174 -3.39 -7.46 16.28
C HIS A 174 -2.47 -6.75 15.28
N LEU A 175 -3.05 -5.91 14.40
CA LEU A 175 -2.31 -5.22 13.34
C LEU A 175 -2.03 -3.76 13.69
N GLY A 176 -1.76 -3.46 14.95
CA GLY A 176 -1.49 -2.12 15.44
C GLY A 176 -0.82 -2.14 16.80
N HIS A 177 -0.49 -0.95 17.31
CA HIS A 177 -0.06 -0.74 18.68
C HIS A 177 -1.17 -0.04 19.45
N ASP A 178 -1.47 -0.50 20.66
CA ASP A 178 -2.42 0.16 21.54
C ASP A 178 -1.73 1.34 22.24
N LEU A 179 -2.27 2.55 22.03
CA LEU A 179 -1.86 3.75 22.73
C LEU A 179 -2.87 4.02 23.87
N MET A 180 -2.41 3.85 25.10
CA MET A 180 -3.20 4.05 26.31
C MET A 180 -2.97 5.44 26.86
N ALA A 181 -4.01 6.28 26.88
CA ALA A 181 -3.96 7.62 27.42
C ALA A 181 -5.13 7.84 28.38
N ALA A 182 -4.98 8.78 29.31
CA ALA A 182 -6.09 9.20 30.17
C ALA A 182 -7.24 9.77 29.31
N ALA A 183 -8.48 9.59 29.77
CA ALA A 183 -9.66 10.14 29.11
C ALA A 183 -9.57 11.68 29.07
N GLY A 184 -9.53 12.25 27.84
CA GLY A 184 -9.49 13.71 27.63
C GLY A 184 -8.48 14.26 26.63
N PRO A 185 -7.46 13.52 26.14
CA PRO A 185 -6.58 14.08 25.11
C PRO A 185 -7.36 14.31 23.82
N THR A 186 -7.17 15.50 23.23
CA THR A 186 -7.73 15.81 21.91
C THR A 186 -7.08 14.87 20.91
N ARG A 187 -7.86 14.03 20.24
CA ARG A 187 -7.36 13.20 19.14
C ARG A 187 -7.19 14.08 17.91
N TRP A 188 -6.00 14.16 17.39
CA TRP A 188 -5.79 14.66 16.05
C TRP A 188 -6.13 13.54 15.09
N GLY A 189 -7.39 13.49 14.66
CA GLY A 189 -7.80 12.60 13.58
C GLY A 189 -7.28 13.17 12.27
N GLY A 190 -6.52 12.40 11.53
CA GLY A 190 -6.26 12.68 10.11
C GLY A 190 -7.57 12.90 9.38
N GLY A 191 -7.67 14.00 8.68
CA GLY A 191 -8.71 14.55 7.84
C GLY A 191 -10.00 13.76 7.66
N GLY A 192 -11.06 14.25 8.28
CA GLY A 192 -12.45 13.88 8.03
C GLY A 192 -13.35 14.87 8.73
N GLY A 193 -13.85 15.85 7.99
CA GLY A 193 -14.70 16.92 8.52
C GLY A 193 -15.90 16.38 9.29
N GLY A 194 -16.00 16.75 10.54
CA GLY A 194 -17.16 16.63 11.38
C GLY A 194 -17.41 17.98 12.06
N ARG A 195 -18.34 18.75 11.53
CA ARG A 195 -18.92 19.88 12.25
C ARG A 195 -19.62 19.34 13.48
N GLY A 196 -19.17 19.75 14.64
CA GLY A 196 -19.89 19.62 15.88
C GLY A 196 -20.33 21.00 16.34
N GLY A 197 -21.60 21.16 16.54
CA GLY A 197 -22.21 22.37 17.09
C GLY A 197 -21.92 22.54 18.58
#